data_fa8efee5bd622960704d2bfcd7b4e2c9
#
_entry.id   fa8efee5bd622960704d2bfcd7b4e2c9
#
_cell.length_a   1.000
_cell.length_b   1.000
_cell.length_c   1.000
_cell.angle_alpha   90.00
_cell.angle_beta   90.00
_cell.angle_gamma   90.00
#
_symmetry.space_group_name_H-M   'P 1'
#
loop_
_entity.id
_entity.type
_entity.pdbx_description
1 polymer ?
#
loop_
_entity_poly.entity_id
_entity_poly.type
_entity_poly.pdbx_seq_one_letter_code
_entity_poly.pdbx_strand_id
1 'polypeptide(L)'
;VLAYRAGKPILARRFLADVARVGAAMGAGGNVLNVCADRYRFAVGLAAALTTGKVSLLPSTRTPEVIAHLKRFAPDTVCLTDEDDGDVDLPQVRFPEVPRAHPQGEPALSAIIPRIEARQRAAWVFTSGSTGAPVPHEKTFGNLLDCMRVGAERLGLTPGVPHAIVATVPPQHMYGFEASVLLPLASGNALTAERPFYPADICAVLAALPRPRVLVTTPIHLRALMASNLAIPETDLIVSATAPLSGQLASEVEQRGRTRLLEIYGTTETGSIAVRRTTETAEWRLWPEVTLEPREGETWAHGGHVEQPTRMCDVIEVLGRDRFRLHGRLADLVNIAGKRSSLAYLNHQLNSIPGVLDGAFFHRDAAGGDATVTRVGACVVAPGLDAAAIAAELRRRIDPVFLPRPLLLVASLPRTSAGKLPQEALRSLAAAQPKPANAV
;
A
#
# COMPACT_ATOMS: atom_id res chain seq x y z
N VAL A 1 1.24 25.37 -4.95
CA VAL A 1 1.52 24.65 -3.68
C VAL A 1 1.98 23.26 -4.05
N LEU A 2 3.09 22.79 -3.45
CA LEU A 2 3.60 21.42 -3.67
C LEU A 2 3.25 20.50 -2.49
N ALA A 3 3.23 21.06 -1.30
CA ALA A 3 2.90 20.29 -0.10
C ALA A 3 2.17 21.14 0.94
N TYR A 4 1.59 20.46 1.94
CA TYR A 4 1.08 21.06 3.15
C TYR A 4 1.77 20.47 4.37
N ARG A 5 1.98 21.28 5.41
CA ARG A 5 2.42 20.86 6.75
C ARG A 5 1.63 21.61 7.80
N ALA A 6 0.95 20.91 8.69
CA ALA A 6 0.02 21.48 9.68
C ALA A 6 -0.96 22.48 9.04
N GLY A 7 -1.53 22.12 7.89
CA GLY A 7 -2.44 22.95 7.10
C GLY A 7 -1.79 24.15 6.37
N LYS A 8 -0.48 24.39 6.54
CA LYS A 8 0.25 25.50 5.90
C LYS A 8 0.85 25.06 4.58
N PRO A 9 0.72 25.86 3.50
CA PRO A 9 1.27 25.51 2.19
C PRO A 9 2.79 25.63 2.13
N ILE A 10 3.40 24.68 1.45
CA ILE A 10 4.81 24.68 1.06
C ILE A 10 4.88 24.84 -0.46
N LEU A 11 5.59 25.85 -0.92
CA LEU A 11 5.70 26.15 -2.34
C LEU A 11 6.81 25.36 -3.01
N ALA A 12 6.70 25.15 -4.33
CA ALA A 12 7.69 24.43 -5.12
C ALA A 12 9.11 25.01 -5.00
N ARG A 13 9.25 26.34 -4.93
CA ARG A 13 10.56 26.99 -4.72
C ARG A 13 11.23 26.54 -3.43
N ARG A 14 10.46 26.38 -2.35
CA ARG A 14 10.98 25.88 -1.07
C ARG A 14 11.41 24.42 -1.18
N PHE A 15 10.62 23.60 -1.83
CA PHE A 15 10.95 22.21 -2.09
C PHE A 15 12.28 22.09 -2.85
N LEU A 16 12.48 22.86 -3.93
CA LEU A 16 13.73 22.86 -4.70
C LEU A 16 14.94 23.29 -3.87
N ALA A 17 14.78 24.30 -3.01
CA ALA A 17 15.83 24.72 -2.10
C ALA A 17 16.20 23.64 -1.07
N ASP A 18 15.20 22.93 -0.53
CA ASP A 18 15.40 21.82 0.41
C ASP A 18 16.04 20.61 -0.31
N VAL A 19 15.65 20.30 -1.56
CA VAL A 19 16.28 19.29 -2.41
C VAL A 19 17.76 19.56 -2.61
N ALA A 20 18.13 20.78 -3.00
CA ALA A 20 19.53 21.14 -3.20
C ALA A 20 20.36 21.02 -1.91
N ARG A 21 19.80 21.44 -0.77
CA ARG A 21 20.45 21.35 0.55
C ARG A 21 20.67 19.91 0.99
N VAL A 22 19.65 19.06 0.86
CA VAL A 22 19.73 17.63 1.21
C VAL A 22 20.69 16.92 0.26
N GLY A 23 20.65 17.22 -1.05
CA GLY A 23 21.59 16.66 -2.02
C GLY A 23 23.04 16.96 -1.68
N ALA A 24 23.35 18.19 -1.27
CA ALA A 24 24.68 18.58 -0.82
C ALA A 24 25.11 17.84 0.47
N ALA A 25 24.18 17.55 1.37
CA ALA A 25 24.46 16.85 2.62
C ALA A 25 24.63 15.33 2.45
N MET A 26 24.09 14.72 1.40
CA MET A 26 24.18 13.27 1.16
C MET A 26 25.59 12.76 0.85
N GLY A 27 26.55 13.63 0.55
CA GLY A 27 27.95 13.27 0.30
C GLY A 27 28.16 12.31 -0.86
N ALA A 28 29.26 11.57 -0.80
CA ALA A 28 29.61 10.51 -1.76
C ALA A 28 28.74 9.26 -1.49
N GLY A 29 28.66 8.36 -2.45
CA GLY A 29 27.84 7.15 -2.39
C GLY A 29 26.72 7.19 -3.42
N GLY A 30 26.39 6.03 -4.00
CA GLY A 30 25.41 5.91 -5.07
C GLY A 30 24.02 5.55 -4.59
N ASN A 31 23.85 5.18 -3.30
CA ASN A 31 22.59 4.65 -2.80
C ASN A 31 22.12 5.34 -1.51
N VAL A 32 20.80 5.48 -1.35
CA VAL A 32 20.18 6.14 -0.20
C VAL A 32 19.06 5.29 0.37
N LEU A 33 19.17 4.92 1.65
CA LEU A 33 18.04 4.42 2.43
C LEU A 33 17.35 5.61 3.10
N ASN A 34 16.20 6.03 2.55
CA ASN A 34 15.45 7.16 3.09
C ASN A 34 14.43 6.65 4.13
N VAL A 35 14.68 6.94 5.39
CA VAL A 35 13.83 6.52 6.52
C VAL A 35 13.03 7.67 7.14
N CYS A 36 13.03 8.84 6.51
CA CYS A 36 12.28 9.98 7.02
C CYS A 36 10.81 9.62 7.28
N ALA A 37 10.34 9.96 8.47
CA ALA A 37 8.95 9.72 8.90
C ALA A 37 8.01 10.78 8.33
N ASP A 38 8.45 12.02 8.22
CA ASP A 38 7.75 13.14 7.58
C ASP A 38 7.74 12.93 6.06
N ARG A 39 6.54 12.88 5.46
CA ARG A 39 6.39 12.57 4.01
C ARG A 39 7.00 13.65 3.11
N TYR A 40 6.93 14.91 3.51
CA TYR A 40 7.58 15.98 2.75
C TYR A 40 9.10 15.80 2.75
N ARG A 41 9.70 15.50 3.92
CA ARG A 41 11.15 15.23 4.01
C ARG A 41 11.53 13.97 3.23
N PHE A 42 10.68 12.96 3.24
CA PHE A 42 10.86 11.79 2.38
C PHE A 42 10.86 12.17 0.89
N ALA A 43 9.90 12.98 0.44
CA ALA A 43 9.82 13.45 -0.95
C ALA A 43 11.03 14.31 -1.35
N VAL A 44 11.50 15.17 -0.44
CA VAL A 44 12.74 15.95 -0.63
C VAL A 44 13.94 15.02 -0.76
N GLY A 45 14.07 14.03 0.12
CA GLY A 45 15.16 13.05 0.08
C GLY A 45 15.19 12.23 -1.21
N LEU A 46 14.02 11.81 -1.69
CA LEU A 46 13.88 11.13 -2.99
C LEU A 46 14.35 12.02 -4.15
N ALA A 47 13.87 13.28 -4.18
CA ALA A 47 14.25 14.24 -5.24
C ALA A 47 15.73 14.60 -5.15
N ALA A 48 16.29 14.72 -3.95
CA ALA A 48 17.71 14.96 -3.74
C ALA A 48 18.57 13.79 -4.25
N ALA A 49 18.15 12.55 -3.98
CA ALA A 49 18.79 11.36 -4.53
C ALA A 49 18.78 11.37 -6.06
N LEU A 50 17.61 11.62 -6.66
CA LEU A 50 17.47 11.69 -8.12
C LEU A 50 18.34 12.77 -8.75
N THR A 51 18.37 13.98 -8.18
CA THR A 51 19.14 15.11 -8.74
C THR A 51 20.66 14.98 -8.54
N THR A 52 21.09 14.12 -7.62
CA THR A 52 22.52 13.80 -7.39
C THR A 52 22.94 12.46 -7.98
N GLY A 53 22.08 11.82 -8.81
CA GLY A 53 22.38 10.56 -9.49
C GLY A 53 22.38 9.34 -8.57
N LYS A 54 21.80 9.44 -7.38
CA LYS A 54 21.73 8.36 -6.39
C LYS A 54 20.43 7.55 -6.55
N VAL A 55 20.46 6.32 -6.08
CA VAL A 55 19.32 5.38 -6.13
C VAL A 55 18.73 5.19 -4.74
N SER A 56 17.41 5.32 -4.61
CA SER A 56 16.70 5.07 -3.36
C SER A 56 16.51 3.58 -3.11
N LEU A 57 16.83 3.10 -1.91
CA LEU A 57 16.54 1.74 -1.47
C LEU A 57 15.27 1.75 -0.63
N LEU A 58 14.27 0.96 -1.03
CA LEU A 58 12.95 0.89 -0.39
C LEU A 58 12.66 -0.55 0.07
N PRO A 59 13.26 -1.00 1.19
CA PRO A 59 13.00 -2.31 1.74
C PRO A 59 11.61 -2.37 2.40
N SER A 60 11.02 -3.57 2.45
CA SER A 60 9.71 -3.78 3.09
C SER A 60 9.74 -3.65 4.61
N THR A 61 10.91 -3.88 5.23
CA THR A 61 11.17 -3.75 6.68
C THR A 61 12.58 -3.24 6.91
N ARG A 62 12.89 -2.84 8.16
CA ARG A 62 14.21 -2.35 8.57
C ARG A 62 14.83 -3.21 9.66
N THR A 63 14.59 -4.52 9.65
CA THR A 63 15.22 -5.43 10.61
C THR A 63 16.74 -5.47 10.40
N PRO A 64 17.53 -5.79 11.43
CA PRO A 64 18.99 -5.90 11.30
C PRO A 64 19.45 -6.81 10.15
N GLU A 65 18.71 -7.89 9.89
CA GLU A 65 18.99 -8.81 8.77
C GLU A 65 18.80 -8.17 7.41
N VAL A 66 17.72 -7.38 7.26
CA VAL A 66 17.44 -6.63 6.02
C VAL A 66 18.50 -5.54 5.82
N ILE A 67 18.89 -4.82 6.87
CA ILE A 67 19.98 -3.83 6.79
C ILE A 67 21.30 -4.50 6.41
N ALA A 68 21.64 -5.65 6.99
CA ALA A 68 22.81 -6.41 6.60
C ALA A 68 22.76 -6.88 5.15
N HIS A 69 21.57 -7.25 4.65
CA HIS A 69 21.36 -7.56 3.23
C HIS A 69 21.60 -6.33 2.34
N LEU A 70 21.04 -5.17 2.68
CA LEU A 70 21.24 -3.93 1.93
C LEU A 70 22.71 -3.52 1.87
N LYS A 71 23.47 -3.66 2.98
CA LYS A 71 24.92 -3.41 2.99
C LYS A 71 25.67 -4.26 1.98
N ARG A 72 25.29 -5.54 1.82
CA ARG A 72 25.90 -6.42 0.82
C ARG A 72 25.45 -6.08 -0.60
N PHE A 73 24.19 -5.71 -0.78
CA PHE A 73 23.61 -5.35 -2.07
C PHE A 73 24.17 -4.02 -2.61
N ALA A 74 24.31 -3.03 -1.74
CA ALA A 74 24.76 -1.68 -2.07
C ALA A 74 25.66 -1.14 -0.93
N PRO A 75 26.96 -1.47 -0.94
CA PRO A 75 27.89 -1.16 0.17
C PRO A 75 28.09 0.35 0.43
N ASP A 76 27.82 1.19 -0.56
CA ASP A 76 27.95 2.64 -0.52
C ASP A 76 26.67 3.36 -0.08
N THR A 77 25.74 2.64 0.55
CA THR A 77 24.44 3.20 1.01
C THR A 77 24.63 4.12 2.20
N VAL A 78 24.02 5.30 2.13
CA VAL A 78 23.82 6.21 3.26
C VAL A 78 22.36 6.19 3.72
N CYS A 79 22.14 6.37 5.02
CA CYS A 79 20.80 6.43 5.61
C CYS A 79 20.42 7.91 5.83
N LEU A 80 19.39 8.39 5.11
CA LEU A 80 18.79 9.69 5.35
C LEU A 80 17.66 9.57 6.37
N THR A 81 17.78 10.29 7.49
CA THR A 81 16.81 10.26 8.59
C THR A 81 16.42 11.66 9.04
N ASP A 82 15.20 11.83 9.56
CA ASP A 82 14.71 13.04 10.21
C ASP A 82 14.48 12.87 11.72
N GLU A 83 14.79 11.71 12.25
CA GLU A 83 14.71 11.34 13.67
C GLU A 83 16.07 10.81 14.14
N ASP A 84 16.25 10.67 15.45
CA ASP A 84 17.43 10.00 16.03
C ASP A 84 17.24 8.47 15.94
N ASP A 85 17.30 7.94 14.72
CA ASP A 85 17.14 6.52 14.42
C ASP A 85 18.49 5.78 14.65
N GLY A 86 18.91 5.66 15.92
CA GLY A 86 20.16 5.00 16.30
C GLY A 86 20.25 3.50 15.94
N ASP A 87 19.16 2.90 15.45
CA ASP A 87 19.05 1.47 15.20
C ASP A 87 19.45 1.04 13.77
N VAL A 88 19.72 1.97 12.86
CA VAL A 88 20.12 1.64 11.49
C VAL A 88 21.63 1.66 11.36
N ASP A 89 22.25 0.48 11.25
CA ASP A 89 23.71 0.30 11.09
C ASP A 89 24.14 0.64 9.65
N LEU A 90 24.06 1.93 9.30
CA LEU A 90 24.53 2.56 8.05
C LEU A 90 25.09 3.95 8.36
N PRO A 91 26.01 4.52 7.54
CA PRO A 91 26.38 5.91 7.65
C PRO A 91 25.16 6.81 7.57
N GLN A 92 24.94 7.62 8.60
CA GLN A 92 23.73 8.44 8.72
C GLN A 92 23.95 9.85 8.22
N VAL A 93 22.97 10.34 7.47
CA VAL A 93 22.83 11.74 7.08
C VAL A 93 21.54 12.27 7.70
N ARG A 94 21.67 13.17 8.67
CA ARG A 94 20.51 13.80 9.27
C ARG A 94 19.91 14.80 8.29
N PHE A 95 18.58 14.78 8.17
CA PHE A 95 17.88 15.78 7.35
C PHE A 95 18.24 17.17 7.86
N PRO A 96 18.83 18.06 7.03
CA PRO A 96 19.30 19.37 7.48
C PRO A 96 18.16 20.20 8.04
N GLU A 97 18.32 20.72 9.24
CA GLU A 97 17.37 21.67 9.80
C GLU A 97 17.25 22.88 8.91
N VAL A 98 16.02 23.24 8.64
CA VAL A 98 15.73 24.41 7.87
C VAL A 98 15.72 25.61 8.81
N PRO A 99 16.57 26.62 8.62
CA PRO A 99 16.47 27.86 9.37
C PRO A 99 15.04 28.39 9.25
N ARG A 100 14.42 28.76 10.39
CA ARG A 100 13.16 29.51 10.37
C ARG A 100 13.37 30.70 9.46
N ALA A 101 12.46 30.91 8.51
CA ALA A 101 12.58 31.94 7.48
C ALA A 101 13.11 33.25 8.08
N HIS A 102 14.20 33.74 7.51
CA HIS A 102 14.64 35.11 7.83
C HIS A 102 13.52 36.07 7.38
N PRO A 103 13.14 37.06 8.19
CA PRO A 103 12.12 38.07 7.82
C PRO A 103 12.47 38.85 6.56
N GLN A 104 13.71 38.79 6.10
CA GLN A 104 14.27 39.56 4.97
C GLN A 104 14.41 38.79 3.66
N GLY A 105 13.39 37.95 3.32
CA GLY A 105 13.34 37.31 2.01
C GLY A 105 14.24 36.06 1.90
N GLU A 106 13.65 34.96 1.45
CA GLU A 106 14.43 33.82 0.95
C GLU A 106 15.35 34.35 -0.18
N PRO A 107 16.66 34.00 -0.21
CA PRO A 107 17.50 34.35 -1.32
C PRO A 107 16.81 33.93 -2.61
N ALA A 108 16.78 34.77 -3.60
CA ALA A 108 16.32 34.47 -4.95
C ALA A 108 17.26 33.43 -5.56
N LEU A 109 17.14 32.16 -5.09
CA LEU A 109 17.71 31.04 -5.79
C LEU A 109 16.95 31.00 -7.12
N SER A 110 17.64 31.37 -8.18
CA SER A 110 17.24 31.05 -9.54
C SER A 110 16.91 29.57 -9.52
N ALA A 111 15.62 29.25 -9.45
CA ALA A 111 15.18 27.87 -9.30
C ALA A 111 15.40 27.17 -10.65
N ILE A 112 16.63 26.70 -10.87
CA ILE A 112 16.92 25.80 -11.98
C ILE A 112 16.12 24.53 -11.70
N ILE A 113 15.12 24.29 -12.54
CA ILE A 113 14.36 23.03 -12.50
C ILE A 113 15.29 21.93 -12.97
N PRO A 114 15.67 20.97 -12.10
CA PRO A 114 16.58 19.90 -12.49
C PRO A 114 15.96 19.06 -13.59
N ARG A 115 16.78 18.65 -14.56
CA ARG A 115 16.41 17.68 -15.58
C ARG A 115 16.92 16.31 -15.15
N ILE A 116 16.02 15.32 -15.14
CA ILE A 116 16.33 13.94 -14.77
C ILE A 116 16.02 13.08 -15.99
N GLU A 117 16.95 12.23 -16.36
CA GLU A 117 16.75 11.33 -17.50
C GLU A 117 15.69 10.25 -17.17
N ALA A 118 14.80 9.97 -18.11
CA ALA A 118 13.74 8.99 -17.92
C ALA A 118 14.29 7.58 -17.57
N ARG A 119 15.44 7.23 -18.15
CA ARG A 119 16.08 5.92 -17.90
C ARG A 119 16.88 5.86 -16.60
N GLN A 120 17.01 6.98 -15.88
CA GLN A 120 17.71 6.98 -14.59
C GLN A 120 16.99 6.07 -13.62
N ARG A 121 17.75 5.16 -12.99
CA ARG A 121 17.23 4.32 -11.90
C ARG A 121 16.88 5.22 -10.72
N ALA A 122 15.61 5.21 -10.34
CA ALA A 122 15.09 6.01 -9.24
C ALA A 122 15.11 5.25 -7.91
N ALA A 123 14.76 3.96 -7.96
CA ALA A 123 14.67 3.16 -6.76
C ALA A 123 14.88 1.66 -7.03
N TRP A 124 15.34 0.96 -5.99
CA TRP A 124 15.18 -0.47 -5.79
C TRP A 124 14.08 -0.68 -4.75
N VAL A 125 12.96 -1.29 -5.15
CA VAL A 125 11.90 -1.67 -4.21
C VAL A 125 12.02 -3.14 -3.91
N PHE A 126 12.03 -3.51 -2.63
CA PHE A 126 12.28 -4.89 -2.23
C PHE A 126 10.99 -5.59 -1.80
N THR A 127 10.80 -6.82 -2.23
CA THR A 127 9.76 -7.73 -1.73
C THR A 127 10.38 -8.80 -0.84
N SER A 128 9.56 -9.38 0.06
CA SER A 128 9.98 -10.55 0.82
C SER A 128 10.02 -11.76 -0.12
N GLY A 129 11.22 -12.25 -0.45
CA GLY A 129 11.37 -13.46 -1.26
C GLY A 129 10.83 -14.71 -0.53
N SER A 130 10.45 -15.74 -1.28
CA SER A 130 10.02 -17.04 -0.73
C SER A 130 11.11 -17.74 0.09
N THR A 131 12.37 -17.38 -0.14
CA THR A 131 13.56 -17.88 0.59
C THR A 131 13.91 -17.02 1.82
N GLY A 132 13.13 -15.98 2.13
CA GLY A 132 13.38 -15.03 3.21
C GLY A 132 14.32 -13.88 2.84
N ALA A 133 15.13 -14.00 1.78
CA ALA A 133 15.97 -12.90 1.31
C ALA A 133 15.15 -11.85 0.53
N PRO A 134 15.38 -10.54 0.77
CA PRO A 134 14.73 -9.48 -0.01
C PRO A 134 15.07 -9.56 -1.50
N VAL A 135 14.05 -9.50 -2.37
CA VAL A 135 14.21 -9.47 -3.83
C VAL A 135 14.08 -8.04 -4.34
N PRO A 136 15.13 -7.49 -4.99
CA PRO A 136 15.11 -6.13 -5.53
C PRO A 136 14.35 -6.05 -6.85
N HIS A 137 13.51 -5.02 -7.00
CA HIS A 137 12.81 -4.67 -8.24
C HIS A 137 13.24 -3.27 -8.67
N GLU A 138 13.84 -3.19 -9.83
CA GLU A 138 14.30 -1.92 -10.41
C GLU A 138 13.12 -1.04 -10.81
N LYS A 139 13.23 0.27 -10.52
CA LYS A 139 12.28 1.29 -10.96
C LYS A 139 13.04 2.44 -11.59
N THR A 140 12.75 2.72 -12.87
CA THR A 140 13.27 3.91 -13.55
C THR A 140 12.37 5.12 -13.29
N PHE A 141 12.94 6.30 -13.38
CA PHE A 141 12.21 7.54 -13.14
C PHE A 141 11.06 7.74 -14.16
N GLY A 142 11.32 7.46 -15.44
CA GLY A 142 10.32 7.58 -16.49
C GLY A 142 9.11 6.69 -16.24
N ASN A 143 9.33 5.40 -15.96
CA ASN A 143 8.23 4.45 -15.72
C ASN A 143 7.39 4.80 -14.50
N LEU A 144 8.04 5.27 -13.43
CA LEU A 144 7.32 5.75 -12.25
C LEU A 144 6.44 6.96 -12.58
N LEU A 145 6.94 7.92 -13.37
CA LEU A 145 6.17 9.09 -13.76
C LEU A 145 5.02 8.73 -14.72
N ASP A 146 5.26 7.87 -15.69
CA ASP A 146 4.25 7.46 -16.66
C ASP A 146 3.12 6.69 -15.98
N CYS A 147 3.47 5.77 -15.06
CA CYS A 147 2.49 5.11 -14.20
C CYS A 147 1.61 6.12 -13.44
N MET A 148 2.24 7.13 -12.83
CA MET A 148 1.50 8.09 -12.01
C MET A 148 0.70 9.11 -12.81
N ARG A 149 1.14 9.51 -14.00
CA ARG A 149 0.36 10.37 -14.90
C ARG A 149 -0.93 9.68 -15.34
N VAL A 150 -0.80 8.44 -15.82
CA VAL A 150 -1.94 7.61 -16.20
C VAL A 150 -2.84 7.35 -14.99
N GLY A 151 -2.24 7.05 -13.83
CA GLY A 151 -2.97 6.86 -12.57
C GLY A 151 -3.78 8.10 -12.19
N ALA A 152 -3.22 9.30 -12.31
CA ALA A 152 -3.92 10.55 -12.04
C ALA A 152 -5.15 10.73 -12.94
N GLU A 153 -5.03 10.46 -14.24
CA GLU A 153 -6.15 10.51 -15.18
C GLU A 153 -7.25 9.52 -14.80
N ARG A 154 -6.89 8.28 -14.48
CA ARG A 154 -7.85 7.23 -14.08
C ARG A 154 -8.55 7.53 -12.76
N LEU A 155 -7.90 8.22 -11.85
CA LEU A 155 -8.47 8.68 -10.60
C LEU A 155 -9.29 9.96 -10.74
N GLY A 156 -9.21 10.64 -11.89
CA GLY A 156 -9.89 11.92 -12.13
C GLY A 156 -9.19 13.10 -11.46
N LEU A 157 -7.88 12.99 -11.20
CA LEU A 157 -7.04 14.05 -10.66
C LEU A 157 -6.45 14.88 -11.82
N THR A 158 -7.33 15.58 -12.52
CA THR A 158 -6.96 16.32 -13.74
C THR A 158 -6.17 17.59 -13.42
N PRO A 159 -5.28 18.02 -14.35
CA PRO A 159 -4.57 19.30 -14.22
C PRO A 159 -5.54 20.49 -14.12
N GLY A 160 -5.17 21.48 -13.31
CA GLY A 160 -5.91 22.74 -13.16
C GLY A 160 -6.61 22.91 -11.83
N VAL A 161 -6.95 21.84 -11.12
CA VAL A 161 -7.53 21.90 -9.77
C VAL A 161 -6.67 21.04 -8.83
N PRO A 162 -5.62 21.60 -8.20
CA PRO A 162 -4.73 20.83 -7.34
C PRO A 162 -5.47 20.31 -6.10
N HIS A 163 -5.40 19.00 -5.87
CA HIS A 163 -5.95 18.35 -4.69
C HIS A 163 -4.90 18.28 -3.57
N ALA A 164 -5.34 18.40 -2.32
CA ALA A 164 -4.52 18.09 -1.16
C ALA A 164 -4.60 16.57 -0.86
N ILE A 165 -3.49 15.84 -0.97
CA ILE A 165 -3.43 14.39 -0.81
C ILE A 165 -2.95 14.04 0.59
N VAL A 166 -3.85 13.51 1.42
CA VAL A 166 -3.56 12.94 2.74
C VAL A 166 -3.34 11.45 2.58
N ALA A 167 -2.34 10.87 3.25
CA ALA A 167 -2.15 9.43 3.20
C ALA A 167 -1.83 8.82 4.57
N THR A 168 -2.50 7.71 4.89
CA THR A 168 -2.25 6.91 6.10
C THR A 168 -1.09 5.92 5.90
N VAL A 169 -0.76 5.63 4.65
CA VAL A 169 0.26 4.65 4.26
C VAL A 169 1.67 5.22 4.33
N PRO A 170 2.68 4.41 4.73
CA PRO A 170 4.08 4.82 4.73
C PRO A 170 4.59 5.08 3.30
N PRO A 171 5.38 6.15 3.08
CA PRO A 171 5.93 6.46 1.76
C PRO A 171 7.03 5.49 1.30
N GLN A 172 7.55 4.64 2.19
CA GLN A 172 8.57 3.63 1.89
C GLN A 172 8.01 2.36 1.24
N HIS A 173 6.70 2.10 1.35
CA HIS A 173 6.06 0.97 0.68
C HIS A 173 5.55 1.36 -0.71
N MET A 174 5.59 0.43 -1.66
CA MET A 174 5.27 0.70 -3.07
C MET A 174 3.97 1.51 -3.26
N TYR A 175 2.87 1.11 -2.64
CA TYR A 175 1.61 1.85 -2.71
C TYR A 175 1.71 3.28 -2.16
N GLY A 176 2.34 3.44 -0.98
CA GLY A 176 2.55 4.76 -0.40
C GLY A 176 3.53 5.61 -1.22
N PHE A 177 4.57 5.01 -1.76
CA PHE A 177 5.54 5.64 -2.64
C PHE A 177 4.86 6.20 -3.90
N GLU A 178 4.08 5.38 -4.58
CA GLU A 178 3.32 5.79 -5.76
C GLU A 178 2.23 6.80 -5.43
N ALA A 179 1.26 6.42 -4.59
CA ALA A 179 0.03 7.18 -4.44
C ALA A 179 0.17 8.43 -3.54
N SER A 180 1.17 8.49 -2.64
CA SER A 180 1.30 9.60 -1.70
C SER A 180 2.51 10.52 -1.92
N VAL A 181 3.46 10.09 -2.77
CA VAL A 181 4.66 10.89 -3.10
C VAL A 181 4.73 11.16 -4.59
N LEU A 182 4.79 10.11 -5.41
CA LEU A 182 4.98 10.27 -6.86
C LEU A 182 3.73 10.84 -7.54
N LEU A 183 2.54 10.35 -7.20
CA LEU A 183 1.28 10.82 -7.78
C LEU A 183 1.09 12.34 -7.62
N PRO A 184 1.18 12.94 -6.41
CA PRO A 184 1.07 14.39 -6.30
C PRO A 184 2.16 15.13 -7.08
N LEU A 185 3.42 14.65 -7.08
CA LEU A 185 4.52 15.30 -7.81
C LEU A 185 4.33 15.23 -9.33
N ALA A 186 3.84 14.10 -9.87
CA ALA A 186 3.66 13.89 -11.30
C ALA A 186 2.42 14.59 -11.87
N SER A 187 1.41 14.87 -11.04
CA SER A 187 0.11 15.38 -11.46
C SER A 187 -0.19 16.82 -11.04
N GLY A 188 0.77 17.50 -10.38
CA GLY A 188 0.59 18.87 -9.91
C GLY A 188 -0.35 18.99 -8.70
N ASN A 189 -0.61 17.91 -8.00
CA ASN A 189 -1.31 17.89 -6.72
C ASN A 189 -0.36 18.16 -5.56
N ALA A 190 -0.88 18.41 -4.35
CA ALA A 190 -0.08 18.70 -3.18
C ALA A 190 -0.10 17.53 -2.19
N LEU A 191 1.07 17.03 -1.79
CA LEU A 191 1.16 16.03 -0.72
C LEU A 191 1.04 16.68 0.66
N THR A 192 0.69 15.89 1.69
CA THR A 192 0.77 16.32 3.10
C THR A 192 1.97 15.71 3.78
N ALA A 193 2.64 16.49 4.64
CA ALA A 193 3.82 16.05 5.39
C ALA A 193 3.46 14.98 6.42
N GLU A 194 2.31 15.11 7.05
CA GLU A 194 1.80 14.25 8.11
C GLU A 194 1.45 12.85 7.58
N ARG A 195 1.58 11.88 8.47
CA ARG A 195 1.11 10.52 8.29
C ARG A 195 0.13 10.15 9.40
N PRO A 196 -1.13 10.59 9.30
CA PRO A 196 -2.13 10.25 10.30
C PRO A 196 -2.38 8.73 10.31
N PHE A 197 -2.53 8.17 11.50
CA PHE A 197 -2.76 6.73 11.68
C PHE A 197 -4.11 6.44 12.33
N TYR A 198 -4.45 7.16 13.39
CA TYR A 198 -5.71 6.98 14.10
C TYR A 198 -6.84 7.79 13.45
N PRO A 199 -8.10 7.35 13.59
CA PRO A 199 -9.26 8.06 13.02
C PRO A 199 -9.33 9.55 13.34
N ALA A 200 -9.03 9.93 14.59
CA ALA A 200 -9.03 11.33 15.01
C ALA A 200 -7.97 12.15 14.26
N ASP A 201 -6.77 11.60 14.08
CA ASP A 201 -5.69 12.26 13.36
C ASP A 201 -6.03 12.40 11.87
N ILE A 202 -6.63 11.36 11.26
CA ILE A 202 -7.09 11.40 9.86
C ILE A 202 -8.09 12.53 9.67
N CYS A 203 -9.10 12.61 10.55
CA CYS A 203 -10.09 13.68 10.49
C CYS A 203 -9.47 15.06 10.73
N ALA A 204 -8.56 15.19 11.69
CA ALA A 204 -7.91 16.48 11.99
C ALA A 204 -7.07 16.97 10.81
N VAL A 205 -6.26 16.10 10.19
CA VAL A 205 -5.44 16.47 9.01
C VAL A 205 -6.34 16.83 7.83
N LEU A 206 -7.37 16.05 7.53
CA LEU A 206 -8.32 16.36 6.46
C LEU A 206 -8.99 17.71 6.69
N ALA A 207 -9.46 17.99 7.91
CA ALA A 207 -10.15 19.25 8.25
C ALA A 207 -9.24 20.49 8.08
N ALA A 208 -7.93 20.34 8.33
CA ALA A 208 -6.96 21.43 8.23
C ALA A 208 -6.59 21.83 6.80
N LEU A 209 -7.01 21.07 5.79
CA LEU A 209 -6.60 21.27 4.40
C LEU A 209 -7.69 21.92 3.56
N PRO A 210 -7.35 22.67 2.51
CA PRO A 210 -8.33 23.16 1.55
C PRO A 210 -8.90 22.01 0.71
N ARG A 211 -10.11 22.19 0.19
CA ARG A 211 -10.68 21.32 -0.84
C ARG A 211 -10.19 21.75 -2.25
N PRO A 212 -10.14 20.81 -3.21
CA PRO A 212 -10.50 19.39 -3.09
C PRO A 212 -9.42 18.55 -2.36
N ARG A 213 -9.87 17.49 -1.67
CA ARG A 213 -9.05 16.61 -0.85
C ARG A 213 -9.12 15.15 -1.32
N VAL A 214 -8.01 14.46 -1.24
CA VAL A 214 -7.92 13.02 -1.48
C VAL A 214 -7.37 12.33 -0.24
N LEU A 215 -7.99 11.22 0.15
CA LEU A 215 -7.46 10.34 1.20
C LEU A 215 -6.94 9.05 0.56
N VAL A 216 -5.63 8.83 0.61
CA VAL A 216 -4.95 7.59 0.22
C VAL A 216 -4.81 6.70 1.45
N THR A 217 -5.45 5.53 1.45
CA THR A 217 -5.59 4.73 2.66
C THR A 217 -5.68 3.22 2.35
N THR A 218 -6.04 2.42 3.33
CA THR A 218 -6.22 0.98 3.22
C THR A 218 -7.54 0.54 3.87
N PRO A 219 -8.07 -0.65 3.55
CA PRO A 219 -9.32 -1.13 4.15
C PRO A 219 -9.30 -1.20 5.67
N ILE A 220 -8.13 -1.43 6.30
CA ILE A 220 -8.04 -1.46 7.77
C ILE A 220 -8.26 -0.08 8.39
N HIS A 221 -7.66 0.97 7.81
CA HIS A 221 -7.89 2.34 8.29
C HIS A 221 -9.32 2.79 8.04
N LEU A 222 -9.92 2.38 6.91
CA LEU A 222 -11.34 2.67 6.61
C LEU A 222 -12.26 2.01 7.64
N ARG A 223 -12.02 0.73 8.01
CA ARG A 223 -12.79 0.08 9.08
C ARG A 223 -12.66 0.81 10.41
N ALA A 224 -11.44 1.17 10.80
CA ALA A 224 -11.21 1.93 12.03
C ALA A 224 -11.94 3.30 12.00
N LEU A 225 -11.90 3.98 10.84
CA LEU A 225 -12.58 5.26 10.65
C LEU A 225 -14.11 5.10 10.76
N MET A 226 -14.70 4.05 10.15
CA MET A 226 -16.13 3.77 10.27
C MET A 226 -16.53 3.41 11.71
N ALA A 227 -15.71 2.61 12.40
CA ALA A 227 -15.97 2.21 13.79
C ALA A 227 -15.83 3.35 14.81
N SER A 228 -15.12 4.43 14.47
CA SER A 228 -14.86 5.53 15.41
C SER A 228 -16.05 6.44 15.67
N ASN A 229 -17.13 6.37 14.89
CA ASN A 229 -18.28 7.26 14.92
C ASN A 229 -17.96 8.76 14.78
N LEU A 230 -16.74 9.13 14.36
CA LEU A 230 -16.38 10.52 14.12
C LEU A 230 -17.06 11.06 12.85
N ALA A 231 -17.33 12.37 12.84
CA ALA A 231 -17.72 13.06 11.62
C ALA A 231 -16.52 13.13 10.66
N ILE A 232 -16.64 12.50 9.50
CA ILE A 232 -15.59 12.50 8.49
C ILE A 232 -15.64 13.85 7.75
N PRO A 233 -14.55 14.61 7.71
CA PRO A 233 -14.48 15.82 6.91
C PRO A 233 -14.73 15.51 5.43
N GLU A 234 -15.48 16.38 4.78
CA GLU A 234 -15.83 16.22 3.36
C GLU A 234 -14.56 15.99 2.53
N THR A 235 -14.51 14.87 1.81
CA THR A 235 -13.36 14.40 1.05
C THR A 235 -13.82 14.05 -0.35
N ASP A 236 -13.15 14.58 -1.37
CA ASP A 236 -13.63 14.51 -2.75
C ASP A 236 -13.36 13.14 -3.38
N LEU A 237 -12.32 12.47 -2.94
CA LEU A 237 -11.94 11.12 -3.37
C LEU A 237 -11.24 10.35 -2.24
N ILE A 238 -11.58 9.08 -2.08
CA ILE A 238 -10.82 8.13 -1.27
C ILE A 238 -10.22 7.08 -2.21
N VAL A 239 -8.93 6.79 -2.03
CA VAL A 239 -8.20 5.76 -2.77
C VAL A 239 -7.73 4.69 -1.80
N SER A 240 -8.07 3.43 -2.06
CA SER A 240 -7.72 2.28 -1.23
C SER A 240 -6.94 1.23 -2.01
N ALA A 241 -5.98 0.59 -1.36
CA ALA A 241 -5.25 -0.55 -1.92
C ALA A 241 -4.70 -1.47 -0.81
N THR A 242 -3.82 -2.40 -1.17
CA THR A 242 -3.05 -3.34 -0.33
C THR A 242 -3.80 -4.55 0.20
N ALA A 243 -5.11 -4.48 0.35
CA ALA A 243 -5.94 -5.57 0.81
C ALA A 243 -7.33 -5.50 0.14
N PRO A 244 -8.06 -6.62 0.04
CA PRO A 244 -9.42 -6.61 -0.52
C PRO A 244 -10.37 -5.70 0.28
N LEU A 245 -11.14 -4.90 -0.44
CA LEU A 245 -12.20 -4.05 0.11
C LEU A 245 -13.55 -4.73 -0.09
N SER A 246 -14.34 -4.91 0.98
CA SER A 246 -15.69 -5.44 0.85
C SER A 246 -16.64 -4.37 0.29
N GLY A 247 -17.65 -4.80 -0.49
CA GLY A 247 -18.68 -3.90 -1.01
C GLY A 247 -19.46 -3.19 0.10
N GLN A 248 -19.68 -3.86 1.24
CA GLN A 248 -20.35 -3.28 2.40
C GLN A 248 -19.53 -2.11 2.98
N LEU A 249 -18.23 -2.32 3.25
CA LEU A 249 -17.36 -1.26 3.76
C LEU A 249 -17.24 -0.11 2.75
N ALA A 250 -17.12 -0.42 1.46
CA ALA A 250 -17.07 0.60 0.41
C ALA A 250 -18.33 1.46 0.40
N SER A 251 -19.52 0.83 0.48
CA SER A 251 -20.80 1.52 0.51
C SER A 251 -20.96 2.40 1.76
N GLU A 252 -20.57 1.88 2.93
CA GLU A 252 -20.61 2.65 4.17
C GLU A 252 -19.70 3.89 4.11
N VAL A 253 -18.48 3.73 3.60
CA VAL A 253 -17.51 4.83 3.43
C VAL A 253 -18.05 5.89 2.48
N GLU A 254 -18.59 5.50 1.32
CA GLU A 254 -19.14 6.45 0.34
C GLU A 254 -20.35 7.21 0.88
N GLN A 255 -21.24 6.52 1.61
CA GLN A 255 -22.43 7.13 2.20
C GLN A 255 -22.07 8.11 3.32
N ARG A 256 -21.26 7.68 4.31
CA ARG A 256 -20.90 8.51 5.46
C ARG A 256 -19.93 9.64 5.09
N GLY A 257 -18.98 9.35 4.23
CA GLY A 257 -17.99 10.34 3.75
C GLY A 257 -18.51 11.26 2.65
N ARG A 258 -19.69 10.98 2.07
CA ARG A 258 -20.20 11.66 0.87
C ARG A 258 -19.15 11.81 -0.20
N THR A 259 -18.45 10.73 -0.47
CA THR A 259 -17.24 10.68 -1.28
C THR A 259 -17.32 9.55 -2.28
N ARG A 260 -16.48 9.60 -3.30
CA ARG A 260 -16.23 8.47 -4.20
C ARG A 260 -15.05 7.66 -3.66
N LEU A 261 -15.17 6.33 -3.62
CA LEU A 261 -14.11 5.45 -3.23
C LEU A 261 -13.65 4.59 -4.40
N LEU A 262 -12.36 4.66 -4.72
CA LEU A 262 -11.72 3.85 -5.76
C LEU A 262 -10.68 2.92 -5.13
N GLU A 263 -10.60 1.69 -5.65
CA GLU A 263 -9.49 0.79 -5.36
C GLU A 263 -8.45 0.83 -6.48
N ILE A 264 -7.17 0.78 -6.11
CA ILE A 264 -6.05 0.55 -7.03
C ILE A 264 -5.55 -0.88 -6.85
N TYR A 265 -5.25 -1.54 -7.97
CA TYR A 265 -4.58 -2.83 -8.01
C TYR A 265 -3.22 -2.70 -8.69
N GLY A 266 -2.24 -3.38 -8.11
CA GLY A 266 -0.89 -3.48 -8.61
C GLY A 266 -0.03 -4.34 -7.71
N THR A 267 1.17 -4.63 -8.16
CA THR A 267 2.20 -5.36 -7.40
C THR A 267 3.48 -4.52 -7.29
N THR A 268 4.41 -4.93 -6.47
CA THR A 268 5.71 -4.24 -6.42
C THR A 268 6.43 -4.35 -7.76
N GLU A 269 6.27 -5.48 -8.44
CA GLU A 269 6.88 -5.79 -9.73
C GLU A 269 6.35 -4.87 -10.83
N THR A 270 5.03 -4.75 -10.95
CA THR A 270 4.38 -3.98 -12.02
C THR A 270 4.18 -2.50 -11.68
N GLY A 271 4.13 -2.13 -10.39
CA GLY A 271 3.48 -0.89 -9.98
C GLY A 271 1.96 -1.00 -10.07
N SER A 272 1.28 0.13 -9.94
CA SER A 272 -0.17 0.22 -10.08
C SER A 272 -0.60 0.04 -11.53
N ILE A 273 -1.53 -0.89 -11.81
CA ILE A 273 -1.95 -1.21 -13.18
C ILE A 273 -3.45 -1.14 -13.44
N ALA A 274 -4.28 -1.04 -12.41
CA ALA A 274 -5.72 -1.00 -12.59
C ALA A 274 -6.45 -0.27 -11.47
N VAL A 275 -7.70 0.09 -11.74
CA VAL A 275 -8.62 0.74 -10.81
C VAL A 275 -10.01 0.14 -10.94
N ARG A 276 -10.78 0.15 -9.84
CA ARG A 276 -12.22 -0.10 -9.85
C ARG A 276 -12.96 0.75 -8.82
N ARG A 277 -14.26 0.88 -8.98
CA ARG A 277 -15.17 1.33 -7.93
C ARG A 277 -15.96 0.13 -7.41
N THR A 278 -15.59 -0.33 -6.21
CA THR A 278 -16.11 -1.59 -5.62
C THR A 278 -17.62 -1.57 -5.41
N THR A 279 -18.23 -0.39 -5.22
CA THR A 279 -19.69 -0.23 -5.11
C THR A 279 -20.44 -0.40 -6.44
N GLU A 280 -19.75 -0.32 -7.57
CA GLU A 280 -20.36 -0.40 -8.91
C GLU A 280 -20.04 -1.73 -9.60
N THR A 281 -18.82 -2.26 -9.42
CA THR A 281 -18.37 -3.42 -10.17
C THR A 281 -17.32 -4.25 -9.45
N ALA A 282 -17.30 -5.57 -9.75
CA ALA A 282 -16.21 -6.46 -9.40
C ALA A 282 -15.06 -6.44 -10.42
N GLU A 283 -15.28 -5.82 -11.58
CA GLU A 283 -14.30 -5.78 -12.64
C GLU A 283 -13.30 -4.64 -12.44
N TRP A 284 -12.03 -4.95 -12.70
CA TRP A 284 -10.94 -4.00 -12.71
C TRP A 284 -10.75 -3.47 -14.11
N ARG A 285 -10.48 -2.18 -14.22
CA ARG A 285 -10.13 -1.52 -15.46
C ARG A 285 -8.65 -1.21 -15.49
N LEU A 286 -7.94 -1.76 -16.47
CA LEU A 286 -6.51 -1.56 -16.67
C LEU A 286 -6.17 -0.10 -16.99
N TRP A 287 -4.97 0.30 -16.64
CA TRP A 287 -4.36 1.51 -17.18
C TRP A 287 -4.20 1.39 -18.69
N PRO A 288 -4.32 2.48 -19.45
CA PRO A 288 -3.99 2.48 -20.88
C PRO A 288 -2.63 1.85 -21.14
N GLU A 289 -2.52 1.15 -22.27
CA GLU A 289 -1.30 0.48 -22.74
C GLU A 289 -0.82 -0.70 -21.91
N VAL A 290 -1.33 -0.94 -20.69
CA VAL A 290 -1.08 -2.17 -19.95
C VAL A 290 -1.97 -3.28 -20.48
N THR A 291 -1.36 -4.42 -20.74
CA THR A 291 -2.03 -5.63 -21.23
C THR A 291 -1.80 -6.78 -20.26
N LEU A 292 -2.85 -7.58 -20.05
CA LEU A 292 -2.78 -8.87 -19.35
C LEU A 292 -2.92 -9.99 -20.37
N GLU A 293 -1.93 -10.86 -20.43
CA GLU A 293 -1.88 -11.99 -21.35
C GLU A 293 -1.87 -13.32 -20.58
N PRO A 294 -2.89 -14.17 -20.76
CA PRO A 294 -2.86 -15.55 -20.28
C PRO A 294 -1.83 -16.37 -21.06
N ARG A 295 -0.91 -17.05 -20.34
CA ARG A 295 0.10 -17.95 -20.90
C ARG A 295 0.20 -19.19 -20.02
N GLU A 296 -0.06 -20.37 -20.58
CA GLU A 296 0.12 -21.67 -19.90
C GLU A 296 -0.49 -21.76 -18.50
N GLY A 297 -1.66 -21.15 -18.29
CA GLY A 297 -2.35 -21.15 -16.98
C GLY A 297 -1.89 -20.07 -16.01
N GLU A 298 -0.98 -19.21 -16.41
CA GLU A 298 -0.52 -18.03 -15.69
C GLU A 298 -0.95 -16.74 -16.42
N THR A 299 -0.92 -15.63 -15.74
CA THR A 299 -1.18 -14.31 -16.35
C THR A 299 0.08 -13.46 -16.29
N TRP A 300 0.39 -12.81 -17.40
CA TRP A 300 1.52 -11.90 -17.52
C TRP A 300 1.04 -10.48 -17.81
N ALA A 301 1.62 -9.50 -17.15
CA ALA A 301 1.39 -8.08 -17.41
C ALA A 301 2.55 -7.51 -18.22
N HIS A 302 2.24 -6.69 -19.23
CA HIS A 302 3.25 -5.98 -20.03
C HIS A 302 2.65 -4.72 -20.68
N GLY A 303 3.52 -3.87 -21.23
CA GLY A 303 3.11 -2.64 -21.92
C GLY A 303 2.95 -1.44 -20.99
N GLY A 304 2.85 -0.25 -21.57
CA GLY A 304 2.88 1.00 -20.84
C GLY A 304 4.15 1.14 -19.97
N HIS A 305 3.97 1.45 -18.70
CA HIS A 305 5.07 1.54 -17.72
C HIS A 305 5.63 0.18 -17.26
N VAL A 306 5.00 -0.93 -17.64
CA VAL A 306 5.49 -2.30 -17.37
C VAL A 306 6.39 -2.72 -18.53
N GLU A 307 7.67 -2.32 -18.48
CA GLU A 307 8.61 -2.52 -19.59
C GLU A 307 8.88 -3.98 -19.91
N GLN A 308 9.04 -4.80 -18.88
CA GLN A 308 9.34 -6.22 -19.03
C GLN A 308 8.11 -7.05 -18.70
N PRO A 309 7.81 -8.07 -19.53
CA PRO A 309 6.72 -8.99 -19.21
C PRO A 309 6.89 -9.53 -17.78
N THR A 310 5.90 -9.26 -16.94
CA THR A 310 5.94 -9.56 -15.51
C THR A 310 4.85 -10.57 -15.18
N ARG A 311 5.25 -11.70 -14.60
CA ARG A 311 4.31 -12.73 -14.14
C ARG A 311 3.49 -12.22 -12.97
N MET A 312 2.18 -12.36 -13.07
CA MET A 312 1.27 -12.04 -11.99
C MET A 312 1.15 -13.21 -11.03
N CYS A 313 1.30 -12.94 -9.73
CA CYS A 313 1.12 -13.94 -8.67
C CYS A 313 -0.35 -14.11 -8.25
N ASP A 314 -1.25 -13.42 -8.92
CA ASP A 314 -2.69 -13.45 -8.64
C ASP A 314 -3.43 -14.27 -9.70
N VAL A 315 -4.56 -14.87 -9.30
CA VAL A 315 -5.47 -15.57 -10.21
C VAL A 315 -6.36 -14.53 -10.88
N ILE A 316 -6.15 -14.31 -12.16
CA ILE A 316 -6.78 -13.27 -12.95
C ILE A 316 -7.60 -13.90 -14.07
N GLU A 317 -8.86 -13.50 -14.19
CA GLU A 317 -9.75 -13.79 -15.30
C GLU A 317 -9.76 -12.58 -16.23
N VAL A 318 -9.12 -12.69 -17.38
CA VAL A 318 -9.10 -11.63 -18.39
C VAL A 318 -10.45 -11.64 -19.13
N LEU A 319 -11.21 -10.54 -19.03
CA LEU A 319 -12.56 -10.42 -19.62
C LEU A 319 -12.55 -9.71 -20.98
N GLY A 320 -11.46 -9.03 -21.32
CA GLY A 320 -11.31 -8.28 -22.54
C GLY A 320 -10.00 -7.50 -22.56
N ARG A 321 -9.90 -6.54 -23.48
CA ARG A 321 -8.65 -5.81 -23.69
C ARG A 321 -8.21 -4.98 -22.49
N ASP A 322 -9.17 -4.39 -21.76
CA ASP A 322 -8.89 -3.45 -20.65
C ASP A 322 -9.56 -3.84 -19.33
N ARG A 323 -10.13 -5.06 -19.23
CA ARG A 323 -10.87 -5.50 -18.05
C ARG A 323 -10.50 -6.90 -17.61
N PHE A 324 -10.51 -7.09 -16.28
CA PHE A 324 -10.29 -8.39 -15.69
C PHE A 324 -11.02 -8.51 -14.33
N ARG A 325 -11.16 -9.74 -13.84
CA ARG A 325 -11.55 -10.04 -12.45
C ARG A 325 -10.39 -10.64 -11.69
N LEU A 326 -10.31 -10.28 -10.43
CA LEU A 326 -9.30 -10.79 -9.52
C LEU A 326 -9.95 -11.83 -8.59
N HIS A 327 -9.45 -13.06 -8.64
CA HIS A 327 -9.96 -14.18 -7.84
C HIS A 327 -9.11 -14.50 -6.59
N GLY A 328 -8.00 -13.79 -6.38
CA GLY A 328 -7.07 -13.95 -5.27
C GLY A 328 -5.67 -14.37 -5.72
N ARG A 329 -4.83 -14.76 -4.77
CA ARG A 329 -3.44 -15.15 -5.07
C ARG A 329 -3.33 -16.62 -5.41
N LEU A 330 -2.39 -16.96 -6.29
CA LEU A 330 -2.05 -18.37 -6.61
C LEU A 330 -1.64 -19.15 -5.34
N ALA A 331 -0.87 -18.53 -4.45
CA ALA A 331 -0.48 -19.12 -3.17
C ALA A 331 -1.64 -19.30 -2.18
N ASP A 332 -2.76 -18.61 -2.41
CA ASP A 332 -3.95 -18.65 -1.56
C ASP A 332 -5.02 -19.59 -2.13
N LEU A 333 -4.73 -20.34 -3.19
CA LEU A 333 -5.66 -21.32 -3.75
C LEU A 333 -5.89 -22.44 -2.76
N VAL A 334 -7.14 -22.75 -2.56
CA VAL A 334 -7.63 -23.84 -1.69
C VAL A 334 -8.25 -24.91 -2.59
N ASN A 335 -7.71 -26.12 -2.52
CA ASN A 335 -8.27 -27.29 -3.20
C ASN A 335 -8.66 -28.32 -2.14
N ILE A 336 -9.96 -28.51 -1.92
CA ILE A 336 -10.49 -29.46 -0.94
C ILE A 336 -11.49 -30.37 -1.64
N ALA A 337 -11.25 -31.68 -1.57
CA ALA A 337 -12.11 -32.69 -2.18
C ALA A 337 -12.43 -32.44 -3.67
N GLY A 338 -11.42 -31.97 -4.44
CA GLY A 338 -11.56 -31.67 -5.86
C GLY A 338 -12.26 -30.35 -6.21
N LYS A 339 -12.74 -29.62 -5.20
CA LYS A 339 -13.31 -28.27 -5.39
C LYS A 339 -12.24 -27.20 -5.15
N ARG A 340 -12.21 -26.20 -6.03
CA ARG A 340 -11.25 -25.09 -5.97
C ARG A 340 -11.92 -23.81 -5.46
N SER A 341 -11.24 -23.10 -4.60
CA SER A 341 -11.57 -21.76 -4.12
C SER A 341 -10.29 -20.98 -3.85
N SER A 342 -10.37 -19.77 -3.33
CA SER A 342 -9.22 -19.02 -2.85
C SER A 342 -9.49 -18.47 -1.45
N LEU A 343 -8.44 -18.32 -0.63
CA LEU A 343 -8.56 -17.65 0.67
C LEU A 343 -9.12 -16.24 0.51
N ALA A 344 -8.78 -15.55 -0.58
CA ALA A 344 -9.30 -14.21 -0.87
C ALA A 344 -10.84 -14.22 -1.04
N TYR A 345 -11.39 -15.17 -1.82
CA TYR A 345 -12.83 -15.34 -1.96
C TYR A 345 -13.51 -15.69 -0.62
N LEU A 346 -12.94 -16.65 0.11
CA LEU A 346 -13.47 -17.06 1.41
C LEU A 346 -13.43 -15.90 2.42
N ASN A 347 -12.35 -15.11 2.43
CA ASN A 347 -12.23 -13.90 3.24
C ASN A 347 -13.28 -12.85 2.86
N HIS A 348 -13.54 -12.67 1.55
CA HIS A 348 -14.58 -11.77 1.08
C HIS A 348 -15.95 -12.18 1.62
N GLN A 349 -16.31 -13.46 1.52
CA GLN A 349 -17.59 -13.97 2.02
C GLN A 349 -17.72 -13.81 3.53
N LEU A 350 -16.65 -14.10 4.27
CA LEU A 350 -16.60 -13.95 5.73
C LEU A 350 -16.78 -12.47 6.14
N ASN A 351 -16.04 -11.56 5.53
CA ASN A 351 -16.09 -10.14 5.83
C ASN A 351 -17.35 -9.43 5.30
N SER A 352 -18.18 -10.13 4.53
CA SER A 352 -19.50 -9.66 4.08
C SER A 352 -20.63 -10.06 5.03
N ILE A 353 -20.35 -10.77 6.13
CA ILE A 353 -21.33 -11.11 7.15
C ILE A 353 -21.55 -9.88 8.05
N PRO A 354 -22.80 -9.41 8.21
CA PRO A 354 -23.11 -8.32 9.12
C PRO A 354 -22.63 -8.63 10.54
N GLY A 355 -21.92 -7.69 11.16
CA GLY A 355 -21.32 -7.86 12.49
C GLY A 355 -19.91 -8.43 12.52
N VAL A 356 -19.36 -8.91 11.41
CA VAL A 356 -17.95 -9.24 11.27
C VAL A 356 -17.17 -7.97 10.99
N LEU A 357 -16.27 -7.60 11.91
CA LEU A 357 -15.42 -6.42 11.78
C LEU A 357 -14.17 -6.72 10.95
N ASP A 358 -13.54 -7.86 11.16
CA ASP A 358 -12.40 -8.37 10.40
C ASP A 358 -12.34 -9.89 10.50
N GLY A 359 -11.93 -10.55 9.41
CA GLY A 359 -11.85 -12.00 9.37
C GLY A 359 -10.89 -12.49 8.30
N ALA A 360 -10.21 -13.59 8.59
CA ALA A 360 -9.31 -14.20 7.63
C ALA A 360 -9.25 -15.71 7.77
N PHE A 361 -9.32 -16.37 6.62
CA PHE A 361 -9.03 -17.79 6.46
C PHE A 361 -7.52 -18.03 6.37
N PHE A 362 -7.09 -19.20 6.82
CA PHE A 362 -5.72 -19.67 6.69
C PHE A 362 -5.66 -21.14 6.36
N HIS A 363 -4.57 -21.55 5.68
CA HIS A 363 -4.28 -22.97 5.47
C HIS A 363 -3.89 -23.62 6.79
N ARG A 364 -4.50 -24.75 7.11
CA ARG A 364 -4.05 -25.63 8.19
C ARG A 364 -3.05 -26.63 7.64
N ASP A 365 -1.90 -26.73 8.28
CA ASP A 365 -0.99 -27.84 8.04
C ASP A 365 -1.66 -29.15 8.51
N ALA A 366 -1.54 -30.20 7.69
CA ALA A 366 -2.07 -31.51 8.04
C ALA A 366 -1.37 -32.00 9.33
N ALA A 367 -2.10 -32.10 10.42
CA ALA A 367 -1.60 -32.73 11.63
C ALA A 367 -1.43 -34.25 11.35
N GLY A 368 -0.19 -34.69 11.24
CA GLY A 368 0.16 -36.11 11.12
C GLY A 368 0.19 -36.63 9.67
N GLY A 369 1.30 -36.38 8.99
CA GLY A 369 1.88 -37.27 7.94
C GLY A 369 1.09 -37.56 6.67
N ASP A 370 -0.18 -37.25 6.56
CA ASP A 370 -0.99 -37.53 5.37
C ASP A 370 -1.25 -36.22 4.61
N ALA A 371 -0.44 -35.97 3.58
CA ALA A 371 -0.43 -34.74 2.77
C ALA A 371 -1.70 -34.52 1.93
N THR A 372 -2.72 -35.34 2.07
CA THR A 372 -3.85 -35.42 1.12
C THR A 372 -5.09 -34.61 1.54
N VAL A 373 -5.22 -34.11 2.77
CA VAL A 373 -6.39 -33.36 3.18
C VAL A 373 -6.04 -31.95 3.63
N THR A 374 -5.93 -31.03 2.68
CA THR A 374 -5.85 -29.58 2.95
C THR A 374 -7.16 -29.14 3.63
N ARG A 375 -7.08 -28.51 4.79
CA ARG A 375 -8.22 -27.89 5.47
C ARG A 375 -7.95 -26.41 5.69
N VAL A 376 -9.01 -25.64 5.84
CA VAL A 376 -8.91 -24.21 6.18
C VAL A 376 -9.44 -23.96 7.59
N GLY A 377 -8.79 -23.05 8.29
CA GLY A 377 -9.30 -22.45 9.51
C GLY A 377 -9.63 -20.97 9.27
N ALA A 378 -10.31 -20.33 10.21
CA ALA A 378 -10.52 -18.88 10.19
C ALA A 378 -10.38 -18.27 11.57
N CYS A 379 -9.80 -17.07 11.64
CA CYS A 379 -9.84 -16.16 12.79
C CYS A 379 -10.75 -14.99 12.46
N VAL A 380 -11.65 -14.63 13.40
CA VAL A 380 -12.69 -13.63 13.15
C VAL A 380 -12.81 -12.68 14.34
N VAL A 381 -12.87 -11.39 14.05
CA VAL A 381 -13.19 -10.32 15.00
C VAL A 381 -14.66 -9.98 14.78
N ALA A 382 -15.54 -10.39 15.68
CA ALA A 382 -16.98 -10.17 15.58
C ALA A 382 -17.60 -10.01 16.98
N PRO A 383 -17.43 -8.84 17.65
CA PRO A 383 -18.03 -8.60 18.95
C PRO A 383 -19.55 -8.66 18.82
N GLY A 384 -20.19 -9.60 19.46
CA GLY A 384 -21.64 -9.78 19.41
C GLY A 384 -22.14 -10.90 18.52
N LEU A 385 -21.25 -11.64 17.84
CA LEU A 385 -21.58 -12.87 17.14
C LEU A 385 -20.84 -14.04 17.77
N ASP A 386 -21.48 -15.20 17.82
CA ASP A 386 -20.83 -16.45 18.17
C ASP A 386 -20.35 -17.22 16.91
N ALA A 387 -19.50 -18.21 17.12
CA ALA A 387 -18.96 -19.01 16.04
C ALA A 387 -20.03 -19.79 15.27
N ALA A 388 -21.13 -20.18 15.93
CA ALA A 388 -22.22 -20.93 15.33
C ALA A 388 -23.03 -20.07 14.36
N ALA A 389 -23.31 -18.81 14.74
CA ALA A 389 -23.99 -17.84 13.89
C ALA A 389 -23.15 -17.52 12.63
N ILE A 390 -21.85 -17.30 12.79
CA ILE A 390 -20.94 -17.05 11.66
C ILE A 390 -20.86 -18.28 10.75
N ALA A 391 -20.75 -19.48 11.31
CA ALA A 391 -20.74 -20.71 10.52
C ALA A 391 -22.06 -20.96 9.78
N ALA A 392 -23.22 -20.61 10.37
CA ALA A 392 -24.53 -20.68 9.72
C ALA A 392 -24.60 -19.72 8.52
N GLU A 393 -24.14 -18.49 8.67
CA GLU A 393 -24.09 -17.51 7.58
C GLU A 393 -23.11 -17.94 6.47
N LEU A 394 -21.95 -18.49 6.83
CA LEU A 394 -20.99 -19.00 5.85
C LEU A 394 -21.58 -20.15 5.04
N ARG A 395 -22.36 -21.08 5.65
CA ARG A 395 -23.02 -22.17 4.92
C ARG A 395 -23.96 -21.70 3.82
N ARG A 396 -24.49 -20.50 3.92
CA ARG A 396 -25.37 -19.90 2.91
C ARG A 396 -24.59 -19.23 1.77
N ARG A 397 -23.28 -18.99 1.94
CA ARG A 397 -22.44 -18.15 1.07
C ARG A 397 -21.33 -18.93 0.37
N ILE A 398 -20.82 -19.98 0.99
CA ILE A 398 -19.73 -20.80 0.46
C ILE A 398 -20.09 -22.28 0.46
N ASP A 399 -19.41 -23.03 -0.39
CA ASP A 399 -19.58 -24.49 -0.42
C ASP A 399 -19.18 -25.09 0.95
N PRO A 400 -19.98 -26.02 1.51
CA PRO A 400 -19.73 -26.63 2.81
C PRO A 400 -18.33 -27.23 2.99
N VAL A 401 -17.66 -27.64 1.92
CA VAL A 401 -16.31 -28.21 1.97
C VAL A 401 -15.28 -27.18 2.44
N PHE A 402 -15.52 -25.87 2.23
CA PHE A 402 -14.65 -24.78 2.63
C PHE A 402 -15.01 -24.16 3.99
N LEU A 403 -15.97 -24.72 4.71
CA LEU A 403 -16.27 -24.24 6.06
C LEU A 403 -15.05 -24.35 6.96
N PRO A 404 -14.67 -23.27 7.67
CA PRO A 404 -13.43 -23.25 8.44
C PRO A 404 -13.51 -24.18 9.66
N ARG A 405 -12.43 -24.89 9.89
CA ARG A 405 -12.24 -25.77 11.07
C ARG A 405 -10.79 -25.65 11.54
N PRO A 406 -10.50 -24.90 12.63
CA PRO A 406 -11.45 -24.20 13.52
C PRO A 406 -11.95 -22.85 12.96
N LEU A 407 -13.07 -22.38 13.49
CA LEU A 407 -13.51 -21.00 13.45
C LEU A 407 -13.24 -20.39 14.82
N LEU A 408 -12.31 -19.44 14.90
CA LEU A 408 -11.83 -18.85 16.16
C LEU A 408 -12.26 -17.38 16.25
N LEU A 409 -12.89 -17.02 17.35
CA LEU A 409 -13.16 -15.62 17.68
C LEU A 409 -11.95 -15.03 18.38
N VAL A 410 -11.46 -13.91 17.90
CA VAL A 410 -10.25 -13.22 18.39
C VAL A 410 -10.54 -11.73 18.59
N ALA A 411 -9.78 -11.10 19.49
CA ALA A 411 -9.92 -9.67 19.76
C ALA A 411 -9.39 -8.80 18.58
N SER A 412 -8.33 -9.26 17.91
CA SER A 412 -7.75 -8.57 16.75
C SER A 412 -6.97 -9.54 15.88
N LEU A 413 -6.77 -9.19 14.60
CA LEU A 413 -5.88 -9.92 13.69
C LEU A 413 -4.48 -9.28 13.64
N PRO A 414 -3.40 -10.10 13.49
CA PRO A 414 -2.00 -9.63 13.51
C PRO A 414 -1.61 -8.99 12.17
N ARG A 415 -2.10 -7.78 11.91
CA ARG A 415 -1.81 -7.02 10.69
C ARG A 415 -0.55 -6.17 10.84
N THR A 416 0.22 -6.05 9.76
CA THR A 416 1.35 -5.12 9.66
C THR A 416 0.87 -3.67 9.60
N SER A 417 1.78 -2.70 9.78
CA SER A 417 1.49 -1.27 9.62
C SER A 417 0.99 -0.89 8.22
N ALA A 418 1.28 -1.72 7.22
CA ALA A 418 0.75 -1.59 5.85
C ALA A 418 -0.60 -2.31 5.66
N GLY A 419 -1.22 -2.86 6.73
CA GLY A 419 -2.50 -3.58 6.68
C GLY A 419 -2.41 -5.00 6.15
N LYS A 420 -1.23 -5.52 5.79
CA LYS A 420 -1.04 -6.89 5.34
C LYS A 420 -1.17 -7.87 6.51
N LEU A 421 -1.73 -9.04 6.23
CA LEU A 421 -1.90 -10.12 7.21
C LEU A 421 -1.00 -11.31 6.82
N PRO A 422 0.17 -11.49 7.47
CA PRO A 422 1.04 -12.62 7.20
C PRO A 422 0.35 -13.94 7.62
N GLN A 423 0.37 -14.93 6.75
CA GLN A 423 -0.26 -16.24 7.01
C GLN A 423 0.36 -16.95 8.22
N GLU A 424 1.66 -16.82 8.41
CA GLU A 424 2.36 -17.40 9.56
C GLU A 424 1.91 -16.78 10.88
N ALA A 425 1.78 -15.44 10.94
CA ALA A 425 1.27 -14.75 12.13
C ALA A 425 -0.17 -15.17 12.46
N LEU A 426 -1.00 -15.41 11.43
CA LEU A 426 -2.35 -15.89 11.60
C LEU A 426 -2.41 -17.34 12.13
N ARG A 427 -1.54 -18.23 11.61
CA ARG A 427 -1.37 -19.60 12.12
C ARG A 427 -0.89 -19.60 13.57
N SER A 428 0.09 -18.77 13.92
CA SER A 428 0.60 -18.63 15.28
C SER A 428 -0.48 -18.13 16.23
N LEU A 429 -1.29 -17.15 15.82
CA LEU A 429 -2.44 -16.68 16.59
C LEU A 429 -3.45 -17.81 16.80
N ALA A 430 -3.73 -18.59 15.77
CA ALA A 430 -4.68 -19.72 15.84
C ALA A 430 -4.15 -20.86 16.74
N ALA A 431 -2.85 -21.10 16.75
CA ALA A 431 -2.22 -22.11 17.60
C ALA A 431 -2.21 -21.71 19.09
N ALA A 432 -2.13 -20.42 19.38
CA ALA A 432 -2.15 -19.87 20.74
C ALA A 432 -3.53 -19.88 21.41
N GLN A 433 -4.61 -20.07 20.62
CA GLN A 433 -5.97 -20.16 21.17
C GLN A 433 -6.24 -21.54 21.80
N PRO A 434 -6.90 -21.61 22.95
CA PRO A 434 -7.30 -22.90 23.52
C PRO A 434 -8.18 -23.65 22.53
N LYS A 435 -7.89 -24.95 22.32
CA LYS A 435 -8.71 -25.80 21.46
C LYS A 435 -10.17 -25.73 21.93
N PRO A 436 -11.14 -25.38 21.06
CA PRO A 436 -12.53 -25.40 21.46
C PRO A 436 -12.88 -26.79 21.97
N ALA A 437 -13.41 -26.87 23.21
CA ALA A 437 -14.02 -28.07 23.71
C ALA A 437 -15.21 -28.40 22.79
N ASN A 438 -15.17 -29.60 22.13
CA ASN A 438 -16.17 -30.14 21.21
C ASN A 438 -16.15 -29.52 19.77
N ALA A 439 -15.30 -30.09 18.90
CA ALA A 439 -15.57 -30.15 17.48
C ALA A 439 -16.27 -31.51 17.19
N VAL A 440 -17.58 -31.49 17.06
CA VAL A 440 -18.36 -32.56 16.45
C VAL A 440 -18.44 -32.31 14.93
#